data_5a8e6345d1e53e55bb29e2e9fe1af1bb
#
_entry.id   5a8e6345d1e53e55bb29e2e9fe1af1bb
#
_cell.length_a   1.000
_cell.length_b   1.000
_cell.length_c   1.000
_cell.angle_alpha   90.00
_cell.angle_beta   90.00
_cell.angle_gamma   90.00
#
_symmetry.space_group_name_H-M   'P 1'
#
loop_
_entity.id
_entity.type
_entity.pdbx_description
1 polymer ?
#
loop_
_entity_poly.entity_id
_entity_poly.type
_entity_poly.pdbx_seq_one_letter_code
_entity_poly.pdbx_strand_id
1 'polypeptide(L)'
;MYKHLTREQRYAIYLGKQKHETNKAIAQAINVSESTVCRELRRHATKNGKYLWIQADESATRKKHRAPGNRAVRPEVRWRVEQLIKDEQWSPKQISGFLAKEGIHISHETIYRFIREDETGELARNCRHKMKYARKVRKKKETKATNIRNRVSIHERPAEADGKRFGDWEMDLIVDKDNHAILTMIERSTNFLLMAKLKHGKKAMPVAKTVWRLLMPYKGDKLLTITTDNGSEFAEHQWISRQLGGVPVYFTDSYSSWQKGAVENTNKLIRQYIPKGTDISMITDNYITKVQKKINRRPREKLNFSTP
;
A
#
# COMPACT_ATOMS: atom_id res chain seq x y z
N MET A 1 -19.61 -5.61 26.06
CA MET A 1 -19.11 -6.69 25.20
C MET A 1 -19.69 -8.02 25.67
N TYR A 2 -20.38 -8.80 24.86
CA TYR A 2 -20.96 -10.08 25.23
C TYR A 2 -19.87 -11.12 25.47
N LYS A 3 -19.80 -11.69 26.68
CA LYS A 3 -18.85 -12.77 27.03
C LYS A 3 -19.59 -14.10 27.00
N HIS A 4 -19.00 -15.09 26.33
CA HIS A 4 -19.49 -16.47 26.37
C HIS A 4 -19.16 -17.10 27.72
N LEU A 5 -20.01 -18.02 28.18
CA LEU A 5 -19.74 -18.82 29.38
C LEU A 5 -18.47 -19.65 29.18
N THR A 6 -17.64 -19.72 30.24
CA THR A 6 -16.45 -20.58 30.26
C THR A 6 -16.84 -22.05 30.57
N ARG A 7 -15.90 -22.96 30.37
CA ARG A 7 -16.07 -24.37 30.70
C ARG A 7 -16.40 -24.58 32.19
N GLU A 8 -15.69 -23.85 33.04
CA GLU A 8 -15.87 -23.87 34.51
C GLU A 8 -17.25 -23.34 34.89
N GLN A 9 -17.72 -22.27 34.24
CA GLN A 9 -19.07 -21.74 34.47
C GLN A 9 -20.16 -22.73 34.07
N ARG A 10 -19.99 -23.47 32.97
CA ARG A 10 -20.91 -24.54 32.57
C ARG A 10 -20.94 -25.70 33.54
N TYR A 11 -19.76 -26.07 34.05
CA TYR A 11 -19.65 -27.08 35.11
C TYR A 11 -20.36 -26.64 36.38
N ALA A 12 -20.18 -25.39 36.80
CA ALA A 12 -20.87 -24.83 37.98
C ALA A 12 -22.41 -24.82 37.80
N ILE A 13 -22.92 -24.50 36.61
CA ILE A 13 -24.34 -24.60 36.29
C ILE A 13 -24.82 -26.04 36.44
N TYR A 14 -24.07 -27.02 35.96
CA TYR A 14 -24.40 -28.42 36.11
C TYR A 14 -24.47 -28.84 37.61
N LEU A 15 -23.47 -28.50 38.43
CA LEU A 15 -23.45 -28.80 39.85
C LEU A 15 -24.62 -28.14 40.59
N GLY A 16 -24.92 -26.88 40.32
CA GLY A 16 -26.04 -26.20 40.95
C GLY A 16 -27.38 -26.86 40.60
N LYS A 17 -27.54 -27.35 39.36
CA LYS A 17 -28.74 -28.12 38.96
C LYS A 17 -28.83 -29.50 39.65
N GLN A 18 -27.73 -30.17 39.88
CA GLN A 18 -27.70 -31.41 40.68
C GLN A 18 -28.11 -31.17 42.13
N LYS A 19 -27.79 -30.01 42.69
CA LYS A 19 -28.16 -29.60 44.05
C LYS A 19 -29.56 -28.95 44.14
N HIS A 20 -30.34 -28.95 43.04
CA HIS A 20 -31.66 -28.31 42.96
C HIS A 20 -31.67 -26.80 43.24
N GLU A 21 -30.53 -26.13 43.06
CA GLU A 21 -30.42 -24.67 43.24
C GLU A 21 -31.25 -23.90 42.18
N THR A 22 -31.73 -22.72 42.57
CA THR A 22 -32.48 -21.83 41.65
C THR A 22 -31.54 -21.22 40.61
N ASN A 23 -32.05 -20.89 39.42
CA ASN A 23 -31.26 -20.22 38.37
C ASN A 23 -30.65 -18.91 38.87
N LYS A 24 -31.33 -18.20 39.77
CA LYS A 24 -30.85 -16.98 40.40
C LYS A 24 -29.64 -17.23 41.30
N ALA A 25 -29.66 -18.26 42.16
CA ALA A 25 -28.54 -18.63 43.00
C ALA A 25 -27.31 -19.05 42.17
N ILE A 26 -27.51 -19.91 41.17
CA ILE A 26 -26.45 -20.33 40.24
C ILE A 26 -25.85 -19.08 39.51
N ALA A 27 -26.68 -18.17 39.03
CA ALA A 27 -26.23 -16.96 38.32
C ALA A 27 -25.35 -16.06 39.22
N GLN A 28 -25.73 -15.90 40.48
CA GLN A 28 -24.93 -15.18 41.48
C GLN A 28 -23.57 -15.85 41.71
N ALA A 29 -23.55 -17.19 41.90
CA ALA A 29 -22.34 -17.94 42.16
C ALA A 29 -21.28 -17.84 41.03
N ILE A 30 -21.73 -17.72 39.78
CA ILE A 30 -20.84 -17.63 38.61
C ILE A 30 -20.71 -16.21 38.02
N ASN A 31 -21.25 -15.22 38.72
CA ASN A 31 -21.23 -13.79 38.36
C ASN A 31 -21.74 -13.50 36.93
N VAL A 32 -22.94 -14.00 36.64
CA VAL A 32 -23.66 -13.73 35.35
C VAL A 32 -25.10 -13.39 35.65
N SER A 33 -25.84 -12.90 34.64
CA SER A 33 -27.27 -12.68 34.78
C SER A 33 -28.06 -13.99 34.80
N GLU A 34 -29.16 -14.04 35.56
CA GLU A 34 -30.08 -15.17 35.55
C GLU A 34 -30.57 -15.54 34.15
N SER A 35 -30.84 -14.55 33.33
CA SER A 35 -31.23 -14.75 31.93
C SER A 35 -30.16 -15.47 31.09
N THR A 36 -28.87 -15.36 31.48
CA THR A 36 -27.76 -16.09 30.85
C THR A 36 -27.83 -17.58 31.19
N VAL A 37 -28.07 -17.91 32.47
CA VAL A 37 -28.23 -19.31 32.93
C VAL A 37 -29.46 -19.95 32.28
N CYS A 38 -30.62 -19.24 32.25
CA CYS A 38 -31.82 -19.72 31.62
C CYS A 38 -31.61 -20.00 30.11
N ARG A 39 -30.94 -19.09 29.41
CA ARG A 39 -30.64 -19.27 27.98
C ARG A 39 -29.68 -20.44 27.72
N GLU A 40 -28.69 -20.63 28.57
CA GLU A 40 -27.74 -21.75 28.47
C GLU A 40 -28.46 -23.10 28.67
N LEU A 41 -29.24 -23.22 29.72
CA LEU A 41 -30.04 -24.41 29.99
C LEU A 41 -31.01 -24.73 28.85
N ARG A 42 -31.76 -23.73 28.36
CA ARG A 42 -32.70 -23.91 27.23
C ARG A 42 -32.02 -24.31 25.93
N ARG A 43 -30.80 -23.82 25.65
CA ARG A 43 -30.05 -24.11 24.42
C ARG A 43 -29.40 -25.48 24.40
N HIS A 44 -29.08 -26.03 25.57
CA HIS A 44 -28.27 -27.21 25.72
C HIS A 44 -28.94 -28.31 26.57
N ALA A 45 -30.25 -28.17 26.83
CA ALA A 45 -31.02 -29.26 27.40
C ALA A 45 -31.04 -30.48 26.43
N THR A 46 -30.84 -31.67 26.97
CA THR A 46 -31.07 -32.90 26.21
C THR A 46 -32.58 -33.11 25.93
N LYS A 47 -32.93 -34.02 25.06
CA LYS A 47 -34.33 -34.39 24.76
C LYS A 47 -35.12 -34.77 26.05
N ASN A 48 -34.44 -35.28 27.06
CA ASN A 48 -35.00 -35.64 28.36
C ASN A 48 -34.92 -34.50 29.40
N GLY A 49 -34.67 -33.26 29.00
CA GLY A 49 -34.63 -32.08 29.88
C GLY A 49 -33.38 -32.01 30.77
N LYS A 50 -32.44 -32.95 30.70
CA LYS A 50 -31.20 -32.91 31.49
C LYS A 50 -30.18 -32.00 30.85
N TYR A 51 -29.43 -31.26 31.69
CA TYR A 51 -28.30 -30.41 31.24
C TYR A 51 -26.97 -31.17 31.47
N LEU A 52 -26.22 -31.42 30.40
CA LEU A 52 -24.92 -32.08 30.44
C LEU A 52 -23.87 -31.07 29.99
N TRP A 53 -23.06 -30.58 30.94
CA TRP A 53 -22.09 -29.50 30.73
C TRP A 53 -21.03 -29.83 29.66
N ILE A 54 -20.59 -31.09 29.53
CA ILE A 54 -19.62 -31.52 28.53
C ILE A 54 -20.21 -31.31 27.12
N GLN A 55 -21.43 -31.83 26.89
CA GLN A 55 -22.11 -31.66 25.59
C GLN A 55 -22.43 -30.20 25.29
N ALA A 56 -22.76 -29.40 26.30
CA ALA A 56 -22.98 -27.97 26.18
C ALA A 56 -21.71 -27.23 25.75
N ASP A 57 -20.56 -27.59 26.35
CA ASP A 57 -19.27 -26.98 26.02
C ASP A 57 -18.79 -27.39 24.62
N GLU A 58 -18.85 -28.65 24.26
CA GLU A 58 -18.55 -29.14 22.91
C GLU A 58 -19.43 -28.48 21.85
N SER A 59 -20.74 -28.38 22.11
CA SER A 59 -21.68 -27.71 21.20
C SER A 59 -21.36 -26.22 21.06
N ALA A 60 -21.02 -25.54 22.15
CA ALA A 60 -20.64 -24.13 22.12
C ALA A 60 -19.32 -23.94 21.35
N THR A 61 -18.33 -24.81 21.59
CA THR A 61 -17.04 -24.81 20.88
C THR A 61 -17.25 -25.08 19.38
N ARG A 62 -18.04 -26.07 19.03
CA ARG A 62 -18.41 -26.39 17.63
C ARG A 62 -19.10 -25.20 16.94
N LYS A 63 -20.03 -24.53 17.62
CA LYS A 63 -20.70 -23.32 17.09
C LYS A 63 -19.72 -22.15 16.93
N LYS A 64 -18.74 -22.00 17.82
CA LYS A 64 -17.69 -20.97 17.73
C LYS A 64 -16.76 -21.23 16.56
N HIS A 65 -16.43 -22.48 16.28
CA HIS A 65 -15.61 -22.90 15.12
C HIS A 65 -16.41 -23.19 13.85
N ARG A 66 -17.74 -23.01 13.89
CA ARG A 66 -18.58 -23.21 12.71
C ARG A 66 -18.11 -22.24 11.62
N ALA A 67 -17.85 -22.80 10.45
CA ALA A 67 -17.47 -22.00 9.29
C ALA A 67 -18.41 -20.78 9.14
N PRO A 68 -17.90 -19.59 8.93
CA PRO A 68 -18.71 -18.39 8.78
C PRO A 68 -19.53 -18.50 7.49
N GLY A 69 -20.76 -19.00 7.55
CA GLY A 69 -21.68 -19.22 6.43
C GLY A 69 -21.47 -18.27 5.24
N ASN A 70 -22.46 -17.48 4.84
CA ASN A 70 -22.42 -16.54 3.69
C ASN A 70 -21.35 -15.43 3.77
N ARG A 71 -20.54 -15.36 4.82
CA ARG A 71 -19.42 -14.43 4.95
C ARG A 71 -18.08 -15.02 4.49
N ALA A 72 -18.03 -16.28 4.11
CA ALA A 72 -16.81 -16.87 3.55
C ALA A 72 -16.57 -16.30 2.14
N VAL A 73 -15.35 -15.86 1.90
CA VAL A 73 -14.94 -15.42 0.56
C VAL A 73 -14.91 -16.65 -0.34
N ARG A 74 -15.52 -16.57 -1.52
CA ARG A 74 -15.54 -17.65 -2.51
C ARG A 74 -14.11 -18.01 -2.91
N PRO A 75 -13.81 -19.32 -3.12
CA PRO A 75 -12.46 -19.77 -3.49
C PRO A 75 -11.92 -19.07 -4.75
N GLU A 76 -12.76 -18.81 -5.75
CA GLU A 76 -12.38 -18.15 -7.00
C GLU A 76 -11.91 -16.71 -6.75
N VAL A 77 -12.59 -15.98 -5.83
CA VAL A 77 -12.22 -14.63 -5.46
C VAL A 77 -10.89 -14.64 -4.70
N ARG A 78 -10.69 -15.60 -3.78
CA ARG A 78 -9.43 -15.77 -3.06
C ARG A 78 -8.29 -16.05 -4.02
N TRP A 79 -8.45 -17.00 -4.93
CA TRP A 79 -7.46 -17.32 -5.96
C TRP A 79 -7.10 -16.09 -6.81
N ARG A 80 -8.11 -15.35 -7.27
CA ARG A 80 -7.89 -14.12 -8.06
C ARG A 80 -7.11 -13.06 -7.29
N VAL A 81 -7.40 -12.86 -6.00
CA VAL A 81 -6.66 -11.96 -5.11
C VAL A 81 -5.20 -12.39 -5.03
N GLU A 82 -4.94 -13.70 -4.84
CA GLU A 82 -3.60 -14.25 -4.76
C GLU A 82 -2.81 -14.04 -6.07
N GLN A 83 -3.43 -14.25 -7.23
CA GLN A 83 -2.80 -13.97 -8.53
C GLN A 83 -2.44 -12.48 -8.68
N LEU A 84 -3.35 -11.57 -8.34
CA LEU A 84 -3.07 -10.12 -8.41
C LEU A 84 -1.91 -9.71 -7.48
N ILE A 85 -1.74 -10.37 -6.33
CA ILE A 85 -0.58 -10.16 -5.45
C ILE A 85 0.70 -10.72 -6.08
N LYS A 86 0.66 -11.93 -6.63
CA LYS A 86 1.84 -12.63 -7.17
C LYS A 86 2.32 -12.00 -8.47
N ASP A 87 1.43 -11.81 -9.42
CA ASP A 87 1.78 -11.42 -10.78
C ASP A 87 1.92 -9.89 -10.92
N GLU A 88 0.96 -9.13 -10.39
CA GLU A 88 0.93 -7.67 -10.54
C GLU A 88 1.52 -6.93 -9.32
N GLN A 89 1.70 -7.63 -8.19
CA GLN A 89 2.23 -7.07 -6.95
C GLN A 89 1.44 -5.84 -6.46
N TRP A 90 0.12 -5.87 -6.66
CA TRP A 90 -0.76 -4.83 -6.18
C TRP A 90 -0.93 -4.88 -4.67
N SER A 91 -1.18 -3.73 -4.06
CA SER A 91 -1.49 -3.67 -2.63
C SER A 91 -2.91 -4.15 -2.35
N PRO A 92 -3.21 -4.65 -1.13
CA PRO A 92 -4.56 -5.05 -0.74
C PRO A 92 -5.62 -3.98 -1.03
N LYS A 93 -5.31 -2.69 -0.84
CA LYS A 93 -6.23 -1.58 -1.13
C LYS A 93 -6.48 -1.42 -2.64
N GLN A 94 -5.43 -1.59 -3.46
CA GLN A 94 -5.57 -1.55 -4.92
C GLN A 94 -6.43 -2.70 -5.43
N ILE A 95 -6.23 -3.91 -4.92
CA ILE A 95 -7.02 -5.10 -5.28
C ILE A 95 -8.48 -4.93 -4.86
N SER A 96 -8.73 -4.50 -3.62
CA SER A 96 -10.08 -4.26 -3.11
C SER A 96 -10.85 -3.27 -3.98
N GLY A 97 -10.22 -2.13 -4.33
CA GLY A 97 -10.86 -1.11 -5.15
C GLY A 97 -11.06 -1.53 -6.61
N PHE A 98 -10.09 -2.25 -7.17
CA PHE A 98 -10.19 -2.79 -8.53
C PHE A 98 -11.33 -3.82 -8.65
N LEU A 99 -11.40 -4.79 -7.73
CA LEU A 99 -12.44 -5.81 -7.72
C LEU A 99 -13.83 -5.23 -7.46
N ALA A 100 -13.92 -4.16 -6.66
CA ALA A 100 -15.19 -3.46 -6.44
C ALA A 100 -15.78 -2.87 -7.74
N LYS A 101 -14.95 -2.43 -8.70
CA LYS A 101 -15.40 -1.99 -10.02
C LYS A 101 -15.98 -3.12 -10.87
N GLU A 102 -15.61 -4.36 -10.58
CA GLU A 102 -16.13 -5.58 -11.23
C GLU A 102 -17.31 -6.18 -10.45
N GLY A 103 -17.85 -5.45 -9.44
CA GLY A 103 -18.95 -5.93 -8.60
C GLY A 103 -18.54 -6.92 -7.51
N ILE A 104 -17.24 -7.16 -7.31
CA ILE A 104 -16.73 -8.08 -6.27
C ILE A 104 -16.29 -7.27 -5.06
N HIS A 105 -17.07 -7.34 -3.97
CA HIS A 105 -16.79 -6.60 -2.75
C HIS A 105 -15.98 -7.44 -1.76
N ILE A 106 -14.70 -7.12 -1.61
CA ILE A 106 -13.79 -7.69 -0.62
C ILE A 106 -13.01 -6.57 0.09
N SER A 107 -12.97 -6.58 1.42
CA SER A 107 -12.22 -5.56 2.16
C SER A 107 -10.70 -5.82 2.07
N HIS A 108 -9.92 -4.74 2.06
CA HIS A 108 -8.45 -4.83 2.08
C HIS A 108 -7.95 -5.55 3.35
N GLU A 109 -8.67 -5.48 4.47
CA GLU A 109 -8.30 -6.20 5.69
C GLU A 109 -8.49 -7.72 5.54
N THR A 110 -9.54 -8.17 4.82
CA THR A 110 -9.70 -9.58 4.46
C THR A 110 -8.51 -10.08 3.61
N ILE A 111 -8.03 -9.25 2.68
CA ILE A 111 -6.86 -9.58 1.87
C ILE A 111 -5.59 -9.64 2.74
N TYR A 112 -5.41 -8.70 3.69
CA TYR A 112 -4.31 -8.78 4.65
C TYR A 112 -4.37 -10.05 5.51
N ARG A 113 -5.57 -10.53 5.84
CA ARG A 113 -5.74 -11.81 6.54
C ARG A 113 -5.25 -12.97 5.69
N PHE A 114 -5.59 -13.04 4.39
CA PHE A 114 -5.06 -14.07 3.48
C PHE A 114 -3.53 -14.07 3.43
N ILE A 115 -2.91 -12.87 3.39
CA ILE A 115 -1.45 -12.76 3.40
C ILE A 115 -0.83 -13.29 4.70
N ARG A 116 -1.50 -13.10 5.85
CA ARG A 116 -1.03 -13.60 7.15
C ARG A 116 -1.26 -15.11 7.31
N GLU A 117 -2.30 -15.66 6.68
CA GLU A 117 -2.62 -17.09 6.68
C GLU A 117 -1.76 -17.89 5.70
N ASP A 118 -1.02 -17.22 4.82
CA ASP A 118 -0.13 -17.89 3.85
C ASP A 118 1.14 -18.42 4.55
N GLU A 119 1.15 -19.71 4.85
CA GLU A 119 2.26 -20.40 5.49
C GLU A 119 3.54 -20.40 4.66
N THR A 120 3.43 -20.32 3.33
CA THR A 120 4.59 -20.26 2.41
C THR A 120 5.30 -18.92 2.47
N GLY A 121 4.62 -17.86 2.92
CA GLY A 121 5.09 -16.49 2.94
C GLY A 121 5.29 -15.88 1.54
N GLU A 122 4.80 -16.52 0.48
CA GLU A 122 4.93 -16.04 -0.89
C GLU A 122 4.17 -14.75 -1.12
N LEU A 123 2.93 -14.66 -0.62
CA LEU A 123 2.11 -13.46 -0.73
C LEU A 123 2.78 -12.26 -0.03
N ALA A 124 3.32 -12.49 1.18
CA ALA A 124 4.02 -11.46 1.93
C ALA A 124 5.29 -10.96 1.19
N ARG A 125 6.05 -11.86 0.53
CA ARG A 125 7.24 -11.50 -0.28
C ARG A 125 6.90 -10.59 -1.45
N ASN A 126 5.73 -10.74 -2.05
CA ASN A 126 5.24 -9.93 -3.16
C ASN A 126 4.65 -8.58 -2.72
N CYS A 127 4.40 -8.36 -1.42
CA CYS A 127 3.98 -7.07 -0.89
C CYS A 127 5.15 -6.07 -0.83
N ARG A 128 4.83 -4.76 -0.98
CA ARG A 128 5.80 -3.66 -1.06
C ARG A 128 6.90 -3.67 0.01
N HIS A 129 6.57 -3.98 1.26
CA HIS A 129 7.50 -4.01 2.38
C HIS A 129 7.68 -5.41 2.96
N LYS A 130 7.27 -6.46 2.22
CA LYS A 130 7.30 -7.85 2.70
C LYS A 130 6.65 -7.98 4.08
N MET A 131 5.62 -7.18 4.37
CA MET A 131 4.95 -7.05 5.67
C MET A 131 5.86 -6.61 6.85
N LYS A 132 7.09 -6.16 6.56
CA LYS A 132 8.06 -5.70 7.56
C LYS A 132 8.08 -4.17 7.60
N TYR A 133 7.72 -3.59 8.74
CA TYR A 133 7.74 -2.15 8.97
C TYR A 133 8.84 -1.83 9.97
N ALA A 134 9.98 -1.32 9.50
CA ALA A 134 11.03 -0.81 10.37
C ALA A 134 11.02 0.73 10.39
N ARG A 135 10.89 1.34 11.56
CA ARG A 135 11.14 2.77 11.74
C ARG A 135 12.64 3.02 11.74
N LYS A 136 13.18 3.53 10.64
CA LYS A 136 14.57 4.02 10.60
C LYS A 136 14.59 5.50 10.97
N VAL A 137 15.26 5.85 12.05
CA VAL A 137 15.62 7.23 12.37
C VAL A 137 16.65 7.67 11.33
N ARG A 138 16.32 8.66 10.50
CA ARG A 138 17.25 9.25 9.55
C ARG A 138 18.14 10.28 10.28
N LYS A 139 19.44 10.05 10.32
CA LYS A 139 20.40 11.12 10.64
C LYS A 139 20.38 12.12 9.46
N LYS A 140 20.21 13.41 9.76
CA LYS A 140 20.37 14.50 8.77
C LYS A 140 21.81 14.48 8.29
N LYS A 141 22.03 14.36 6.98
CA LYS A 141 23.32 14.63 6.35
C LYS A 141 23.28 16.07 5.84
N GLU A 142 24.24 16.86 6.22
CA GLU A 142 24.45 18.18 5.62
C GLU A 142 24.94 17.97 4.18
N THR A 143 24.18 18.47 3.22
CA THR A 143 24.59 18.54 1.81
C THR A 143 24.97 19.98 1.49
N LYS A 144 26.10 20.16 0.80
CA LYS A 144 26.54 21.48 0.33
C LYS A 144 25.49 22.03 -0.65
N ALA A 145 25.09 23.27 -0.45
CA ALA A 145 24.19 23.97 -1.35
C ALA A 145 24.82 24.04 -2.75
N THR A 146 24.12 23.55 -3.76
CA THR A 146 24.55 23.64 -5.15
C THR A 146 24.03 24.96 -5.73
N ASN A 147 24.90 25.80 -6.25
CA ASN A 147 24.50 27.07 -6.84
C ASN A 147 24.07 26.88 -8.29
N ILE A 148 22.77 26.61 -8.50
CA ILE A 148 22.16 26.51 -9.84
C ILE A 148 21.77 27.91 -10.28
N ARG A 149 22.33 28.39 -11.42
CA ARG A 149 22.07 29.72 -11.96
C ARG A 149 20.62 29.85 -12.44
N ASN A 150 19.99 31.02 -12.21
CA ASN A 150 18.62 31.32 -12.67
C ASN A 150 17.57 30.30 -12.25
N ARG A 151 17.70 29.77 -11.05
CA ARG A 151 16.76 28.83 -10.44
C ARG A 151 15.44 29.54 -10.11
N VAL A 152 14.32 28.99 -10.52
CA VAL A 152 12.98 29.45 -10.13
C VAL A 152 12.51 28.66 -8.92
N SER A 153 12.09 29.37 -7.87
CA SER A 153 11.63 28.74 -6.63
C SER A 153 10.30 27.99 -6.82
N ILE A 154 10.09 26.91 -6.06
CA ILE A 154 8.80 26.23 -6.01
C ILE A 154 7.67 27.14 -5.53
N HIS A 155 7.98 28.18 -4.77
CA HIS A 155 7.00 29.16 -4.30
C HIS A 155 6.41 30.03 -5.42
N GLU A 156 7.08 30.10 -6.59
CA GLU A 156 6.60 30.78 -7.80
C GLU A 156 5.74 29.85 -8.68
N ARG A 157 5.60 28.59 -8.30
CA ARG A 157 4.79 27.62 -9.04
C ARG A 157 3.30 28.00 -8.92
N PRO A 158 2.54 28.02 -10.05
CA PRO A 158 1.12 28.35 -10.04
C PRO A 158 0.31 27.48 -9.06
N ALA A 159 -0.69 28.06 -8.39
CA ALA A 159 -1.55 27.37 -7.44
C ALA A 159 -2.31 26.19 -8.08
N GLU A 160 -2.63 26.28 -9.37
CA GLU A 160 -3.29 25.25 -10.17
C GLU A 160 -2.44 23.98 -10.31
N ALA A 161 -1.12 24.07 -10.11
CA ALA A 161 -0.22 22.93 -10.08
C ALA A 161 -0.29 22.18 -8.75
N ASP A 162 -1.51 21.96 -8.23
CA ASP A 162 -1.82 21.29 -6.97
C ASP A 162 -1.84 19.74 -7.09
N GLY A 163 -1.65 19.19 -8.29
CA GLY A 163 -1.66 17.76 -8.58
C GLY A 163 -3.05 17.22 -8.94
N LYS A 164 -4.02 18.09 -9.26
CA LYS A 164 -5.33 17.70 -9.79
C LYS A 164 -5.38 17.81 -11.31
N ARG A 165 -4.79 18.87 -11.89
CA ARG A 165 -4.70 19.00 -13.33
C ARG A 165 -3.61 18.11 -13.90
N PHE A 166 -3.79 17.64 -15.14
CA PHE A 166 -2.75 16.92 -15.89
C PHE A 166 -1.72 17.91 -16.45
N GLY A 167 -0.45 17.47 -16.51
CA GLY A 167 0.62 18.24 -17.11
C GLY A 167 1.67 18.79 -16.13
N ASP A 168 1.50 18.57 -14.84
CA ASP A 168 2.47 18.95 -13.82
C ASP A 168 3.35 17.75 -13.47
N TRP A 169 4.64 17.82 -13.80
CA TRP A 169 5.59 16.71 -13.66
C TRP A 169 6.57 16.94 -12.51
N GLU A 170 6.92 15.88 -11.81
CA GLU A 170 8.03 15.84 -10.87
C GLU A 170 9.13 14.95 -11.42
N MET A 171 10.40 15.35 -11.27
CA MET A 171 11.53 14.52 -11.68
C MET A 171 12.55 14.33 -10.55
N ASP A 172 13.23 13.17 -10.59
CA ASP A 172 14.24 12.77 -9.61
C ASP A 172 15.20 11.74 -10.22
N LEU A 173 16.32 11.49 -9.57
CA LEU A 173 17.26 10.44 -9.95
C LEU A 173 17.32 9.34 -8.89
N ILE A 174 17.35 8.11 -9.34
CA ILE A 174 17.76 6.96 -8.54
C ILE A 174 19.22 6.67 -8.88
N VAL A 175 20.13 6.91 -7.93
CA VAL A 175 21.57 6.79 -8.14
C VAL A 175 22.10 5.62 -7.30
N ASP A 176 23.06 4.88 -7.84
CA ASP A 176 23.87 3.86 -7.14
C ASP A 176 25.17 4.45 -6.57
N LYS A 177 25.99 3.60 -5.96
CA LYS A 177 27.27 4.00 -5.36
C LYS A 177 28.32 4.48 -6.41
N ASP A 178 28.22 3.98 -7.64
CA ASP A 178 29.17 4.24 -8.73
C ASP A 178 28.68 5.34 -9.69
N ASN A 179 27.68 6.13 -9.25
CA ASN A 179 27.04 7.22 -9.99
C ASN A 179 26.27 6.82 -11.26
N HIS A 180 25.98 5.52 -11.47
CA HIS A 180 24.98 5.15 -12.48
C HIS A 180 23.62 5.60 -12.01
N ALA A 181 22.76 6.02 -12.93
CA ALA A 181 21.51 6.63 -12.55
C ALA A 181 20.34 6.20 -13.47
N ILE A 182 19.15 6.23 -12.87
CA ILE A 182 17.87 6.10 -13.57
C ILE A 182 17.10 7.40 -13.33
N LEU A 183 16.74 8.09 -14.40
CA LEU A 183 15.82 9.21 -14.36
C LEU A 183 14.41 8.69 -14.13
N THR A 184 13.70 9.27 -13.17
CA THR A 184 12.30 9.00 -12.89
C THR A 184 11.50 10.30 -13.01
N MET A 185 10.39 10.26 -13.74
CA MET A 185 9.50 11.38 -13.95
C MET A 185 8.07 10.94 -13.70
N ILE A 186 7.33 11.73 -12.92
CA ILE A 186 5.95 11.43 -12.53
C ILE A 186 5.04 12.58 -12.90
N GLU A 187 3.99 12.28 -13.62
CA GLU A 187 2.88 13.21 -13.79
C GLU A 187 2.03 13.19 -12.48
N ARG A 188 1.80 14.40 -11.92
CA ARG A 188 1.29 14.55 -10.55
C ARG A 188 -0.17 14.17 -10.38
N SER A 189 -1.01 14.38 -11.37
CA SER A 189 -2.45 14.11 -11.27
C SER A 189 -2.77 12.63 -11.39
N THR A 190 -2.07 11.89 -12.23
CA THR A 190 -2.32 10.46 -12.50
C THR A 190 -1.36 9.52 -11.78
N ASN A 191 -0.17 9.99 -11.39
CA ASN A 191 1.00 9.21 -11.02
C ASN A 191 1.51 8.32 -12.17
N PHE A 192 1.36 8.80 -13.41
CA PHE A 192 1.97 8.17 -14.58
C PHE A 192 3.49 8.31 -14.52
N LEU A 193 4.19 7.20 -14.65
CA LEU A 193 5.65 7.11 -14.50
C LEU A 193 6.34 6.98 -15.85
N LEU A 194 7.37 7.80 -16.06
CA LEU A 194 8.38 7.62 -17.08
C LEU A 194 9.73 7.30 -16.43
N MET A 195 10.46 6.37 -17.00
CA MET A 195 11.80 5.98 -16.53
C MET A 195 12.77 5.83 -17.68
N ALA A 196 14.03 6.20 -17.46
CA ALA A 196 15.11 5.90 -18.37
C ALA A 196 16.44 5.69 -17.65
N LYS A 197 17.24 4.72 -18.06
CA LYS A 197 18.63 4.58 -17.65
C LYS A 197 19.46 5.68 -18.27
N LEU A 198 20.33 6.28 -17.49
CA LEU A 198 21.26 7.32 -17.97
C LEU A 198 22.59 6.69 -18.35
N LYS A 199 22.95 6.76 -19.64
CA LYS A 199 24.19 6.17 -20.15
C LYS A 199 25.47 6.82 -19.62
N HIS A 200 25.37 8.09 -19.21
CA HIS A 200 26.52 8.90 -18.77
C HIS A 200 26.41 9.34 -17.28
N GLY A 201 25.72 8.52 -16.48
CA GLY A 201 25.46 8.83 -15.06
C GLY A 201 24.67 10.12 -14.88
N LYS A 202 24.94 10.87 -13.81
CA LYS A 202 24.19 12.09 -13.45
C LYS A 202 24.75 13.39 -14.04
N LYS A 203 25.47 13.36 -15.18
CA LYS A 203 25.95 14.58 -15.85
C LYS A 203 24.76 15.40 -16.36
N ALA A 204 24.79 16.75 -16.14
CA ALA A 204 23.63 17.62 -16.35
C ALA A 204 23.11 17.60 -17.80
N MET A 205 23.94 17.78 -18.82
CA MET A 205 23.51 17.80 -20.20
C MET A 205 22.94 16.47 -20.71
N PRO A 206 23.54 15.30 -20.44
CA PRO A 206 22.93 13.99 -20.72
C PRO A 206 21.57 13.79 -20.03
N VAL A 207 21.43 14.23 -18.77
CA VAL A 207 20.14 14.23 -18.05
C VAL A 207 19.13 15.08 -18.78
N ALA A 208 19.48 16.33 -19.11
CA ALA A 208 18.62 17.27 -19.82
C ALA A 208 18.11 16.71 -21.18
N LYS A 209 19.01 16.12 -21.96
CA LYS A 209 18.64 15.47 -23.23
C LYS A 209 17.67 14.27 -23.01
N THR A 210 17.85 13.54 -21.93
CA THR A 210 16.95 12.40 -21.60
C THR A 210 15.59 12.91 -21.14
N VAL A 211 15.52 13.96 -20.31
CA VAL A 211 14.28 14.64 -19.92
C VAL A 211 13.52 15.12 -21.16
N TRP A 212 14.20 15.85 -22.05
CA TRP A 212 13.61 16.32 -23.30
C TRP A 212 13.02 15.18 -24.13
N ARG A 213 13.78 14.12 -24.37
CA ARG A 213 13.32 12.95 -25.13
C ARG A 213 12.07 12.30 -24.53
N LEU A 214 12.00 12.18 -23.21
CA LEU A 214 10.88 11.55 -22.53
C LEU A 214 9.63 12.43 -22.51
N LEU A 215 9.79 13.74 -22.39
CA LEU A 215 8.67 14.70 -22.32
C LEU A 215 8.21 15.24 -23.66
N MET A 216 9.02 15.13 -24.72
CA MET A 216 8.67 15.63 -26.05
C MET A 216 7.30 15.15 -26.56
N PRO A 217 6.88 13.87 -26.33
CA PRO A 217 5.54 13.40 -26.72
C PRO A 217 4.39 14.09 -25.97
N TYR A 218 4.69 14.75 -24.84
CA TYR A 218 3.70 15.43 -23.99
C TYR A 218 3.71 16.95 -24.16
N LYS A 219 4.55 17.49 -25.06
CA LYS A 219 4.66 18.94 -25.31
C LYS A 219 3.30 19.55 -25.67
N GLY A 220 3.03 20.74 -25.18
CA GLY A 220 1.73 21.42 -25.27
C GLY A 220 0.89 21.21 -24.02
N ASP A 221 -0.39 20.96 -24.16
CA ASP A 221 -1.36 20.89 -23.05
C ASP A 221 -1.08 19.81 -22.00
N LYS A 222 -0.21 18.85 -22.34
CA LYS A 222 0.15 17.74 -21.45
C LYS A 222 1.45 17.96 -20.67
N LEU A 223 2.08 19.14 -20.84
CA LEU A 223 3.34 19.49 -20.19
C LEU A 223 3.33 20.96 -19.79
N LEU A 224 2.89 21.24 -18.57
CA LEU A 224 2.68 22.60 -18.07
C LEU A 224 3.79 23.05 -17.14
N THR A 225 4.24 22.19 -16.23
CA THR A 225 5.32 22.48 -15.28
C THR A 225 6.20 21.26 -15.02
N ILE A 226 7.45 21.53 -14.63
CA ILE A 226 8.38 20.49 -14.13
C ILE A 226 8.87 20.93 -12.75
N THR A 227 8.89 20.02 -11.77
CA THR A 227 9.43 20.26 -10.42
C THR A 227 10.58 19.31 -10.13
N THR A 228 11.70 19.84 -9.62
CA THR A 228 12.88 19.05 -9.25
C THR A 228 13.51 19.52 -7.94
N ASP A 229 14.53 18.82 -7.43
CA ASP A 229 15.35 19.30 -6.33
C ASP A 229 16.57 20.12 -6.82
N ASN A 230 17.40 20.52 -5.87
CA ASN A 230 18.57 21.35 -6.10
C ASN A 230 19.81 20.51 -6.50
N GLY A 231 19.66 19.36 -7.14
CA GLY A 231 20.77 18.55 -7.62
C GLY A 231 21.50 19.21 -8.78
N SER A 232 22.85 19.15 -8.80
CA SER A 232 23.67 19.69 -9.90
C SER A 232 23.37 19.03 -11.25
N GLU A 233 22.80 17.84 -11.23
CA GLU A 233 22.30 17.10 -12.40
C GLU A 233 21.18 17.83 -13.16
N PHE A 234 20.50 18.77 -12.53
CA PHE A 234 19.44 19.59 -13.13
C PHE A 234 19.90 21.01 -13.49
N ALA A 235 21.20 21.27 -13.49
CA ALA A 235 21.76 22.60 -13.81
C ALA A 235 21.37 23.08 -15.22
N GLU A 236 21.11 22.16 -16.16
CA GLU A 236 20.69 22.48 -17.54
C GLU A 236 19.16 22.67 -17.70
N HIS A 237 18.48 23.04 -16.61
CA HIS A 237 17.04 23.26 -16.61
C HIS A 237 16.57 24.29 -17.63
N GLN A 238 17.35 25.35 -17.90
CA GLN A 238 17.04 26.37 -18.89
C GLN A 238 17.07 25.78 -20.32
N TRP A 239 18.00 24.87 -20.60
CA TRP A 239 18.02 24.14 -21.87
C TRP A 239 16.79 23.27 -22.01
N ILE A 240 16.39 22.53 -20.95
CA ILE A 240 15.15 21.72 -20.92
C ILE A 240 13.94 22.61 -21.22
N SER A 241 13.80 23.72 -20.50
CA SER A 241 12.68 24.67 -20.70
C SER A 241 12.59 25.15 -22.15
N ARG A 242 13.70 25.64 -22.72
CA ARG A 242 13.73 26.11 -24.11
C ARG A 242 13.34 25.05 -25.12
N GLN A 243 13.86 23.82 -25.00
CA GLN A 243 13.57 22.73 -25.92
C GLN A 243 12.11 22.27 -25.84
N LEU A 244 11.49 22.39 -24.68
CA LEU A 244 10.10 21.99 -24.43
C LEU A 244 9.10 23.15 -24.65
N GLY A 245 9.53 24.30 -25.21
CA GLY A 245 8.64 25.41 -25.57
C GLY A 245 8.39 26.38 -24.43
N GLY A 246 9.38 26.59 -23.54
CA GLY A 246 9.30 27.54 -22.44
C GLY A 246 8.66 26.98 -21.17
N VAL A 247 8.50 25.66 -21.07
CA VAL A 247 7.93 25.02 -19.85
C VAL A 247 8.77 25.38 -18.62
N PRO A 248 8.17 25.95 -17.57
CA PRO A 248 8.91 26.36 -16.38
C PRO A 248 9.38 25.17 -15.56
N VAL A 249 10.60 25.26 -15.02
CA VAL A 249 11.21 24.27 -14.13
C VAL A 249 11.36 24.88 -12.75
N TYR A 250 10.65 24.35 -11.77
CA TYR A 250 10.64 24.80 -10.38
C TYR A 250 11.53 23.92 -9.50
N PHE A 251 12.23 24.57 -8.59
CA PHE A 251 13.14 23.91 -7.66
C PHE A 251 12.59 23.92 -6.25
N THR A 252 12.57 22.74 -5.61
CA THR A 252 12.14 22.61 -4.21
C THR A 252 13.11 23.29 -3.26
N ASP A 253 12.64 23.61 -2.05
CA ASP A 253 13.50 24.06 -1.00
C ASP A 253 14.46 22.95 -0.55
N SER A 254 15.61 23.35 -0.03
CA SER A 254 16.57 22.40 0.54
C SER A 254 15.91 21.62 1.69
N TYR A 255 16.13 20.32 1.72
CA TYR A 255 15.58 19.39 2.71
C TYR A 255 14.05 19.24 2.72
N SER A 256 13.34 19.78 1.74
CA SER A 256 11.88 19.76 1.66
C SER A 256 11.37 18.68 0.70
N SER A 257 11.72 17.42 0.96
CA SER A 257 11.34 16.28 0.10
C SER A 257 9.82 16.10 -0.07
N TRP A 258 9.01 16.60 0.87
CA TRP A 258 7.56 16.57 0.77
C TRP A 258 7.00 17.41 -0.39
N GLN A 259 7.75 18.41 -0.86
CA GLN A 259 7.38 19.23 -2.03
C GLN A 259 7.44 18.45 -3.35
N LYS A 260 8.12 17.28 -3.36
CA LYS A 260 8.16 16.28 -4.45
C LYS A 260 7.55 14.95 -4.01
N GLY A 261 6.40 14.97 -3.35
CA GLY A 261 5.81 13.78 -2.73
C GLY A 261 5.43 12.67 -3.74
N ALA A 262 5.05 13.01 -4.96
CA ALA A 262 4.63 12.04 -5.96
C ALA A 262 5.80 11.18 -6.45
N VAL A 263 6.93 11.82 -6.84
CA VAL A 263 8.11 11.08 -7.31
C VAL A 263 8.80 10.34 -6.16
N GLU A 264 8.85 10.92 -4.95
CA GLU A 264 9.40 10.22 -3.78
C GLU A 264 8.62 8.93 -3.46
N ASN A 265 7.29 9.00 -3.49
CA ASN A 265 6.44 7.84 -3.26
C ASN A 265 6.62 6.78 -4.33
N THR A 266 6.76 7.19 -5.59
CA THR A 266 6.98 6.27 -6.71
C THR A 266 8.38 5.67 -6.67
N ASN A 267 9.40 6.44 -6.30
CA ASN A 267 10.75 5.90 -6.09
C ASN A 267 10.76 4.81 -5.00
N LYS A 268 9.92 4.95 -3.96
CA LYS A 268 9.72 3.88 -2.97
C LYS A 268 9.06 2.63 -3.57
N LEU A 269 8.21 2.74 -4.61
CA LEU A 269 7.66 1.60 -5.34
C LEU A 269 8.71 0.96 -6.25
N ILE A 270 9.50 1.77 -6.95
CA ILE A 270 10.59 1.30 -7.81
C ILE A 270 11.60 0.48 -6.99
N ARG A 271 11.83 0.85 -5.72
CA ARG A 271 12.72 0.10 -4.81
C ARG A 271 12.24 -1.32 -4.46
N GLN A 272 11.02 -1.69 -4.78
CA GLN A 272 10.54 -3.07 -4.72
C GLN A 272 11.23 -3.94 -5.80
N TYR A 273 11.53 -3.36 -6.96
CA TYR A 273 12.13 -4.01 -8.13
C TYR A 273 13.64 -3.76 -8.23
N ILE A 274 14.08 -2.58 -7.84
CA ILE A 274 15.47 -2.12 -7.85
C ILE A 274 15.85 -1.72 -6.42
N PRO A 275 16.23 -2.66 -5.54
CA PRO A 275 16.58 -2.38 -4.15
C PRO A 275 17.75 -1.38 -4.03
N LYS A 276 17.92 -0.78 -2.84
CA LYS A 276 19.12 0.01 -2.56
C LYS A 276 20.35 -0.89 -2.57
N GLY A 277 21.43 -0.40 -3.18
CA GLY A 277 22.67 -1.15 -3.32
C GLY A 277 22.75 -2.00 -4.59
N THR A 278 21.67 -2.07 -5.38
CA THR A 278 21.73 -2.71 -6.71
C THR A 278 22.63 -1.90 -7.63
N ASP A 279 23.53 -2.58 -8.32
CA ASP A 279 24.35 -1.99 -9.40
C ASP A 279 23.46 -1.70 -10.61
N ILE A 280 23.27 -0.42 -10.90
CA ILE A 280 22.43 0.03 -12.02
C ILE A 280 23.09 -0.26 -13.36
N SER A 281 24.43 -0.40 -13.42
CA SER A 281 25.11 -0.72 -14.68
C SER A 281 24.64 -2.05 -15.28
N MET A 282 24.35 -3.04 -14.43
CA MET A 282 23.87 -4.37 -14.80
C MET A 282 22.40 -4.43 -15.19
N ILE A 283 21.63 -3.35 -14.93
CA ILE A 283 20.21 -3.31 -15.27
C ILE A 283 20.04 -2.92 -16.74
N THR A 284 19.31 -3.74 -17.49
CA THR A 284 19.01 -3.46 -18.91
C THR A 284 17.88 -2.44 -19.06
N ASP A 285 17.88 -1.69 -20.18
CA ASP A 285 16.78 -0.76 -20.53
C ASP A 285 15.43 -1.51 -20.62
N ASN A 286 15.45 -2.75 -21.12
CA ASN A 286 14.25 -3.58 -21.19
C ASN A 286 13.67 -3.88 -19.80
N TYR A 287 14.52 -4.17 -18.81
CA TYR A 287 14.07 -4.37 -17.44
C TYR A 287 13.45 -3.10 -16.85
N ILE A 288 14.04 -1.92 -17.09
CA ILE A 288 13.50 -0.63 -16.65
C ILE A 288 12.13 -0.37 -17.28
N THR A 289 11.99 -0.63 -18.57
CA THR A 289 10.71 -0.53 -19.28
C THR A 289 9.65 -1.48 -18.70
N LYS A 290 10.05 -2.71 -18.35
CA LYS A 290 9.16 -3.69 -17.71
C LYS A 290 8.69 -3.22 -16.34
N VAL A 291 9.59 -2.67 -15.52
CA VAL A 291 9.26 -2.10 -14.20
C VAL A 291 8.31 -0.90 -14.35
N GLN A 292 8.61 0.02 -15.28
CA GLN A 292 7.74 1.16 -15.59
C GLN A 292 6.31 0.71 -15.95
N LYS A 293 6.18 -0.25 -16.88
CA LYS A 293 4.88 -0.80 -17.27
C LYS A 293 4.14 -1.43 -16.08
N LYS A 294 4.85 -2.20 -15.25
CA LYS A 294 4.26 -2.83 -14.05
C LYS A 294 3.74 -1.80 -13.05
N ILE A 295 4.47 -0.70 -12.85
CA ILE A 295 4.03 0.37 -11.94
C ILE A 295 2.87 1.16 -12.53
N ASN A 296 2.87 1.43 -13.84
CA ASN A 296 1.77 2.15 -14.51
C ASN A 296 0.49 1.31 -14.60
N ARG A 297 0.56 -0.01 -14.58
CA ARG A 297 -0.62 -0.88 -14.52
C ARG A 297 -1.30 -0.94 -13.16
N ARG A 298 -0.68 -0.38 -12.10
CA ARG A 298 -1.28 -0.40 -10.76
C ARG A 298 -2.48 0.54 -10.68
N PRO A 299 -3.64 0.08 -10.20
CA PRO A 299 -4.79 0.94 -9.94
C PRO A 299 -4.45 2.07 -8.97
N ARG A 300 -4.99 3.25 -9.21
CA ARG A 300 -4.77 4.43 -8.37
C ARG A 300 -6.09 4.86 -7.70
N GLU A 301 -6.09 4.96 -6.38
CA GLU A 301 -7.27 5.41 -5.63
C GLU A 301 -7.77 6.77 -6.13
N LYS A 302 -6.86 7.73 -6.36
CA LYS A 302 -7.20 9.06 -6.88
C LYS A 302 -7.79 9.06 -8.30
N LEU A 303 -7.64 7.95 -9.04
CA LEU A 303 -8.27 7.71 -10.35
C LEU A 303 -9.47 6.74 -10.22
N ASN A 304 -10.08 6.67 -9.05
CA ASN A 304 -11.14 5.72 -8.75
C ASN A 304 -10.75 4.28 -9.15
N PHE A 305 -9.54 3.88 -8.75
CA PHE A 305 -8.93 2.57 -9.05
C PHE A 305 -8.82 2.23 -10.55
N SER A 306 -8.78 3.25 -11.41
CA SER A 306 -8.29 3.11 -12.79
C SER A 306 -6.76 3.20 -12.82
N THR A 307 -6.15 2.77 -13.94
CA THR A 307 -4.72 2.92 -14.20
C THR A 307 -4.41 4.30 -14.78
N PRO A 308 -3.19 4.83 -14.59
CA PRO A 308 -2.74 6.06 -15.22
C PRO A 308 -2.76 6.02 -16.75
#